data_974f1253617b313ed320e2e181466e85
#
_entry.id   974f1253617b313ed320e2e181466e85
#
_cell.length_a   1.000
_cell.length_b   1.000
_cell.length_c   1.000
_cell.angle_alpha   90.00
_cell.angle_beta   90.00
_cell.angle_gamma   90.00
#
_symmetry.space_group_name_H-M   'P 1'
#
loop_
_entity.id
_entity.type
_entity.pdbx_description
1 polymer ?
#
loop_
_entity_poly.entity_id
_entity_poly.type
_entity_poly.pdbx_seq_one_letter_code
_entity_poly.pdbx_strand_id
1 'polypeptide(L)'
;MKIQSVVFMVVALLLMGCSNRPPKEYVHDVLLPMTPVKNQGATELCWAYAMLATIETEHILRGDSVNLSPVYIGRMLEHHPSPNKEQPQRAMCQTALNLMARYGMVGYDVLPDDATPELSTPKWVFMLGAKYTPLEFAHSVCAPDEYLSLTCCPDSPYYKKIEVPVPDNWEHNRLLNIPLDTLKAHTDRALLHRHPVCWESRGHAMCIVGMAHDSLQQRYYIMKNSWGTDQPHGGLVYMPADEMWRDVIALYMTKEAYSLE
;
A
#
# COMPACT_ATOMS: atom_id res chain seq x y z
N MET A 1 -32.61 -4.63 -53.78
CA MET A 1 -32.53 -4.15 -52.38
C MET A 1 -32.24 -5.23 -51.31
N LYS A 2 -31.85 -6.46 -51.64
CA LYS A 2 -31.59 -7.56 -50.65
C LYS A 2 -30.13 -7.98 -50.53
N ILE A 3 -29.25 -7.57 -51.45
CA ILE A 3 -27.82 -7.96 -51.44
C ILE A 3 -26.96 -7.01 -50.58
N GLN A 4 -27.31 -5.72 -50.48
CA GLN A 4 -26.56 -4.77 -49.67
C GLN A 4 -26.72 -4.99 -48.14
N SER A 5 -27.87 -5.52 -47.71
CA SER A 5 -28.11 -5.80 -46.27
C SER A 5 -27.31 -7.02 -45.74
N VAL A 6 -27.01 -8.00 -46.61
CA VAL A 6 -26.25 -9.19 -46.25
C VAL A 6 -24.76 -8.88 -46.10
N VAL A 7 -24.21 -8.01 -46.96
CA VAL A 7 -22.79 -7.59 -46.89
C VAL A 7 -22.51 -6.76 -45.62
N PHE A 8 -23.45 -5.91 -45.19
CA PHE A 8 -23.30 -5.15 -43.95
C PHE A 8 -23.34 -6.03 -42.70
N MET A 9 -24.15 -7.10 -42.72
CA MET A 9 -24.26 -8.02 -41.56
C MET A 9 -23.03 -8.95 -41.43
N VAL A 10 -22.37 -9.32 -42.55
CA VAL A 10 -21.14 -10.13 -42.51
C VAL A 10 -19.94 -9.29 -42.10
N VAL A 11 -19.87 -8.01 -42.48
CA VAL A 11 -18.79 -7.10 -42.05
C VAL A 11 -18.92 -6.73 -40.56
N ALA A 12 -20.14 -6.62 -40.06
CA ALA A 12 -20.37 -6.38 -38.59
C ALA A 12 -20.00 -7.59 -37.71
N LEU A 13 -20.17 -8.81 -38.23
CA LEU A 13 -19.76 -10.05 -37.55
C LEU A 13 -18.23 -10.27 -37.54
N LEU A 14 -17.50 -9.71 -38.48
CA LEU A 14 -16.03 -9.80 -38.54
C LEU A 14 -15.33 -8.76 -37.61
N LEU A 15 -16.06 -7.75 -37.12
CA LEU A 15 -15.53 -6.74 -36.18
C LEU A 15 -15.79 -7.11 -34.69
N MET A 16 -16.56 -8.17 -34.42
CA MET A 16 -16.66 -8.78 -33.08
C MET A 16 -15.60 -9.87 -32.87
N GLY A 17 -14.39 -9.62 -33.30
CA GLY A 17 -13.23 -10.36 -32.82
C GLY A 17 -13.07 -10.04 -31.36
N CYS A 18 -13.63 -10.88 -30.48
CA CYS A 18 -13.18 -10.93 -29.10
C CYS A 18 -11.66 -11.00 -29.15
N SER A 19 -10.99 -9.95 -28.74
CA SER A 19 -9.55 -9.99 -28.53
C SER A 19 -9.31 -10.90 -27.30
N ASN A 20 -9.34 -12.22 -27.53
CA ASN A 20 -8.77 -13.21 -26.64
C ASN A 20 -7.24 -12.98 -26.66
N ARG A 21 -6.80 -11.86 -26.09
CA ARG A 21 -5.39 -11.76 -25.72
C ARG A 21 -5.17 -12.82 -24.64
N PRO A 22 -4.20 -13.73 -24.82
CA PRO A 22 -3.87 -14.66 -23.76
C PRO A 22 -3.59 -13.85 -22.49
N PRO A 23 -3.91 -14.39 -21.32
CA PRO A 23 -3.58 -13.73 -20.06
C PRO A 23 -2.09 -13.37 -20.08
N LYS A 24 -1.77 -12.15 -19.66
CA LYS A 24 -0.40 -11.67 -19.65
C LYS A 24 0.41 -12.50 -18.65
N GLU A 25 1.46 -13.14 -19.11
CA GLU A 25 2.38 -13.88 -18.26
C GLU A 25 3.45 -12.95 -17.71
N TYR A 26 3.71 -13.07 -16.41
CA TYR A 26 4.73 -12.30 -15.70
C TYR A 26 5.81 -13.23 -15.15
N VAL A 27 7.05 -12.89 -15.39
CA VAL A 27 8.22 -13.51 -14.77
C VAL A 27 8.62 -12.65 -13.58
N HIS A 28 8.65 -13.25 -12.39
CA HIS A 28 9.00 -12.55 -11.16
C HIS A 28 10.52 -12.45 -11.04
N ASP A 29 11.04 -11.23 -10.95
CA ASP A 29 12.43 -10.96 -10.60
C ASP A 29 12.61 -11.04 -9.08
N VAL A 30 11.63 -10.50 -8.35
CA VAL A 30 11.51 -10.54 -6.88
C VAL A 30 10.05 -10.66 -6.52
N LEU A 31 9.73 -11.55 -5.58
CA LEU A 31 8.44 -11.58 -4.89
C LEU A 31 8.68 -11.87 -3.41
N LEU A 32 8.26 -10.94 -2.56
CA LEU A 32 8.40 -11.05 -1.12
C LEU A 32 7.28 -11.90 -0.53
N PRO A 33 7.54 -12.71 0.52
CA PRO A 33 6.49 -13.34 1.29
C PRO A 33 5.64 -12.27 2.00
N MET A 34 4.34 -12.50 2.08
CA MET A 34 3.40 -11.53 2.64
C MET A 34 2.22 -12.21 3.32
N THR A 35 1.53 -11.48 4.20
CA THR A 35 0.23 -11.89 4.73
C THR A 35 -0.81 -11.91 3.59
N PRO A 36 -1.92 -12.67 3.72
CA PRO A 36 -3.01 -12.62 2.75
C PRO A 36 -3.48 -11.20 2.46
N VAL A 37 -3.97 -10.97 1.24
CA VAL A 37 -4.55 -9.68 0.86
C VAL A 37 -5.84 -9.46 1.65
N LYS A 38 -5.89 -8.37 2.41
CA LYS A 38 -7.04 -7.94 3.20
C LYS A 38 -8.05 -7.18 2.34
N ASN A 39 -9.26 -6.97 2.87
CA ASN A 39 -10.34 -6.30 2.15
C ASN A 39 -10.84 -5.06 2.90
N GLN A 40 -10.49 -3.87 2.40
CA GLN A 40 -10.95 -2.62 2.97
C GLN A 40 -12.46 -2.36 2.75
N GLY A 41 -13.12 -3.14 1.89
CA GLY A 41 -14.53 -2.92 1.54
C GLY A 41 -14.76 -1.54 0.92
N ALA A 42 -15.79 -0.85 1.40
CA ALA A 42 -16.17 0.49 0.96
C ALA A 42 -15.48 1.62 1.75
N THR A 43 -14.49 1.31 2.60
CA THR A 43 -13.78 2.32 3.39
C THR A 43 -12.70 3.03 2.56
N GLU A 44 -12.29 4.22 2.99
CA GLU A 44 -11.19 5.00 2.40
C GLU A 44 -9.84 4.74 3.11
N LEU A 45 -9.68 3.54 3.72
CA LEU A 45 -8.53 3.20 4.58
C LEU A 45 -7.34 2.58 3.82
N CYS A 46 -7.28 2.65 2.48
CA CYS A 46 -6.18 2.05 1.69
C CYS A 46 -4.78 2.43 2.21
N TRP A 47 -4.60 3.66 2.68
CA TRP A 47 -3.36 4.16 3.28
C TRP A 47 -2.93 3.37 4.54
N ALA A 48 -3.89 3.01 5.41
CA ALA A 48 -3.63 2.19 6.58
C ALA A 48 -3.31 0.74 6.17
N TYR A 49 -4.10 0.17 5.24
CA TYR A 49 -3.86 -1.18 4.71
C TYR A 49 -2.47 -1.31 4.08
N ALA A 50 -2.08 -0.33 3.25
CA ALA A 50 -0.78 -0.35 2.58
C ALA A 50 0.39 -0.23 3.57
N MET A 51 0.30 0.69 4.53
CA MET A 51 1.37 0.87 5.51
C MET A 51 1.52 -0.35 6.42
N LEU A 52 0.40 -0.91 6.93
CA LEU A 52 0.44 -2.09 7.77
C LEU A 52 0.92 -3.33 7.00
N ALA A 53 0.53 -3.49 5.72
CA ALA A 53 1.05 -4.57 4.88
C ALA A 53 2.56 -4.46 4.67
N THR A 54 3.11 -3.24 4.62
CA THR A 54 4.56 -3.01 4.54
C THR A 54 5.25 -3.44 5.83
N ILE A 55 4.71 -3.07 6.99
CA ILE A 55 5.24 -3.49 8.30
C ILE A 55 5.19 -5.01 8.44
N GLU A 56 4.05 -5.64 8.12
CA GLU A 56 3.87 -7.10 8.18
C GLU A 56 4.88 -7.85 7.30
N THR A 57 5.09 -7.38 6.07
CA THR A 57 6.02 -7.99 5.12
C THR A 57 7.46 -7.88 5.64
N GLU A 58 7.84 -6.74 6.20
CA GLU A 58 9.15 -6.53 6.82
C GLU A 58 9.40 -7.52 7.98
N HIS A 59 8.39 -7.75 8.83
CA HIS A 59 8.48 -8.72 9.93
C HIS A 59 8.63 -10.16 9.45
N ILE A 60 7.88 -10.58 8.43
CA ILE A 60 8.00 -11.93 7.85
C ILE A 60 9.44 -12.17 7.37
N LEU A 61 10.06 -11.17 6.76
CA LEU A 61 11.44 -11.27 6.27
C LEU A 61 12.48 -11.35 7.38
N ARG A 62 12.19 -10.79 8.55
CA ARG A 62 12.99 -10.93 9.77
C ARG A 62 12.74 -12.25 10.51
N GLY A 63 11.86 -13.12 10.00
CA GLY A 63 11.51 -14.40 10.63
C GLY A 63 10.45 -14.31 11.72
N ASP A 64 9.78 -13.18 11.81
CA ASP A 64 8.68 -12.90 12.74
C ASP A 64 7.33 -12.93 11.99
N SER A 65 6.23 -13.07 12.71
CA SER A 65 4.88 -13.13 12.14
C SER A 65 3.94 -12.17 12.85
N VAL A 66 3.71 -11.03 12.23
CA VAL A 66 2.70 -10.05 12.66
C VAL A 66 1.60 -9.96 11.63
N ASN A 67 0.37 -9.85 12.11
CA ASN A 67 -0.81 -9.59 11.29
C ASN A 67 -1.64 -8.50 11.98
N LEU A 68 -1.67 -7.31 11.41
CA LEU A 68 -2.13 -6.08 12.06
C LEU A 68 -3.53 -5.69 11.58
N SER A 69 -4.30 -5.01 12.42
CA SER A 69 -5.67 -4.58 12.11
C SER A 69 -5.74 -3.18 11.51
N PRO A 70 -6.04 -3.02 10.20
CA PRO A 70 -6.30 -1.69 9.63
C PRO A 70 -7.59 -1.06 10.19
N VAL A 71 -8.57 -1.88 10.57
CA VAL A 71 -9.82 -1.43 11.20
C VAL A 71 -9.55 -0.72 12.53
N TYR A 72 -8.56 -1.18 13.30
CA TYR A 72 -8.13 -0.49 14.51
C TYR A 72 -7.63 0.93 14.20
N ILE A 73 -6.80 1.09 13.18
CA ILE A 73 -6.32 2.41 12.75
C ILE A 73 -7.47 3.32 12.33
N GLY A 74 -8.44 2.79 11.58
CA GLY A 74 -9.66 3.54 11.22
C GLY A 74 -10.42 4.06 12.44
N ARG A 75 -10.58 3.22 13.47
CA ARG A 75 -11.24 3.63 14.73
C ARG A 75 -10.42 4.66 15.52
N MET A 76 -9.09 4.55 15.50
CA MET A 76 -8.23 5.56 16.15
C MET A 76 -8.26 6.89 15.41
N LEU A 77 -8.45 6.87 14.09
CA LEU A 77 -8.66 8.09 13.31
C LEU A 77 -9.90 8.86 13.74
N GLU A 78 -11.00 8.18 14.10
CA GLU A 78 -12.22 8.83 14.61
C GLU A 78 -11.98 9.63 15.90
N HIS A 79 -11.02 9.21 16.71
CA HIS A 79 -10.61 9.88 17.95
C HIS A 79 -9.49 10.92 17.75
N HIS A 80 -8.91 10.95 16.55
CA HIS A 80 -7.82 11.88 16.22
C HIS A 80 -8.38 13.23 15.76
N PRO A 81 -7.83 14.35 16.23
CA PRO A 81 -8.27 15.67 15.77
C PRO A 81 -8.02 15.84 14.28
N SER A 82 -9.08 15.83 13.48
CA SER A 82 -9.03 16.10 12.05
C SER A 82 -9.77 17.41 11.74
N PRO A 83 -9.24 18.28 10.89
CA PRO A 83 -9.93 19.49 10.45
C PRO A 83 -11.12 19.17 9.54
N ASN A 84 -11.11 18.03 8.87
CA ASN A 84 -12.17 17.63 7.94
C ASN A 84 -13.08 16.57 8.56
N LYS A 85 -14.12 17.02 9.26
CA LYS A 85 -15.12 16.14 9.88
C LYS A 85 -16.04 15.43 8.87
N GLU A 86 -16.08 15.90 7.62
CA GLU A 86 -16.98 15.39 6.59
C GLU A 86 -16.38 14.19 5.81
N GLN A 87 -15.05 14.06 5.79
CA GLN A 87 -14.36 12.91 5.20
C GLN A 87 -13.19 12.44 6.09
N PRO A 88 -13.48 11.91 7.29
CA PRO A 88 -12.45 11.60 8.26
C PRO A 88 -11.59 10.37 7.91
N GLN A 89 -11.92 9.61 6.86
CA GLN A 89 -11.29 8.34 6.56
C GLN A 89 -10.08 8.42 5.64
N ARG A 90 -9.89 9.52 4.90
CA ARG A 90 -8.74 9.70 4.00
C ARG A 90 -7.60 10.39 4.72
N ALA A 91 -6.41 9.81 4.59
CA ALA A 91 -5.17 10.36 5.14
C ALA A 91 -3.97 9.83 4.35
N MET A 92 -2.78 10.31 4.66
CA MET A 92 -1.53 9.76 4.15
C MET A 92 -1.10 8.50 4.92
N CYS A 93 -0.29 7.65 4.29
CA CYS A 93 0.29 6.47 4.98
C CYS A 93 1.12 6.86 6.21
N GLN A 94 1.71 8.06 6.26
CA GLN A 94 2.35 8.61 7.47
C GLN A 94 1.39 8.68 8.66
N THR A 95 0.12 8.99 8.42
CA THR A 95 -0.90 9.06 9.48
C THR A 95 -1.09 7.69 10.16
N ALA A 96 -0.93 6.56 9.44
CA ALA A 96 -0.96 5.24 10.07
C ALA A 96 0.15 5.09 11.12
N LEU A 97 1.38 5.51 10.79
CA LEU A 97 2.51 5.49 11.73
C LEU A 97 2.27 6.43 12.93
N ASN A 98 1.72 7.62 12.69
CA ASN A 98 1.39 8.59 13.74
C ASN A 98 0.32 8.04 14.70
N LEU A 99 -0.74 7.40 14.17
CA LEU A 99 -1.79 6.78 14.95
C LEU A 99 -1.29 5.58 15.74
N MET A 100 -0.44 4.73 15.15
CA MET A 100 0.23 3.62 15.86
C MET A 100 1.07 4.14 17.03
N ALA A 101 1.89 5.15 16.79
CA ALA A 101 2.74 5.74 17.84
C ALA A 101 1.93 6.38 18.98
N ARG A 102 0.74 6.91 18.68
CA ARG A 102 -0.11 7.61 19.65
C ARG A 102 -1.09 6.72 20.38
N TYR A 103 -1.75 5.81 19.67
CA TYR A 103 -2.88 5.02 20.17
C TYR A 103 -2.58 3.52 20.27
N GLY A 104 -1.49 3.07 19.66
CA GLY A 104 -1.12 1.67 19.63
C GLY A 104 -1.65 0.91 18.41
N MET A 105 -1.68 -0.41 18.55
CA MET A 105 -2.08 -1.36 17.51
C MET A 105 -2.65 -2.63 18.14
N VAL A 106 -3.47 -3.36 17.38
CA VAL A 106 -3.95 -4.71 17.76
C VAL A 106 -3.80 -5.67 16.60
N GLY A 107 -3.85 -6.97 16.89
CA GLY A 107 -3.82 -8.01 15.88
C GLY A 107 -5.09 -8.03 15.02
N TYR A 108 -4.95 -8.51 13.80
CA TYR A 108 -6.04 -8.66 12.84
C TYR A 108 -7.08 -9.69 13.28
N ASP A 109 -6.65 -10.74 13.98
CA ASP A 109 -7.51 -11.78 14.56
C ASP A 109 -8.49 -11.24 15.60
N VAL A 110 -8.13 -10.14 16.25
CA VAL A 110 -8.98 -9.50 17.29
C VAL A 110 -9.95 -8.49 16.67
N LEU A 111 -9.56 -7.84 15.60
CA LEU A 111 -10.37 -6.83 14.90
C LEU A 111 -10.16 -6.95 13.38
N PRO A 112 -10.80 -7.95 12.73
CA PRO A 112 -10.66 -8.21 11.29
C PRO A 112 -11.42 -7.21 10.41
N ASP A 113 -11.30 -7.32 9.08
CA ASP A 113 -11.91 -6.42 8.10
C ASP A 113 -13.45 -6.38 8.20
N ASP A 114 -14.07 -7.47 8.58
CA ASP A 114 -15.52 -7.63 8.75
C ASP A 114 -16.01 -7.31 10.18
N ALA A 115 -15.12 -6.72 11.02
CA ALA A 115 -15.49 -6.35 12.37
C ALA A 115 -16.63 -5.32 12.37
N THR A 116 -17.72 -5.67 13.04
CA THR A 116 -18.89 -4.79 13.15
C THR A 116 -18.62 -3.60 14.09
N PRO A 117 -19.33 -2.47 13.96
CA PRO A 117 -19.18 -1.32 14.84
C PRO A 117 -19.39 -1.65 16.34
N GLU A 118 -20.22 -2.67 16.64
CA GLU A 118 -20.54 -3.11 18.00
C GLU A 118 -19.39 -3.85 18.67
N LEU A 119 -18.46 -4.42 17.88
CA LEU A 119 -17.28 -5.07 18.43
C LEU A 119 -16.38 -4.01 19.08
N SER A 120 -16.25 -4.08 20.40
CA SER A 120 -15.51 -3.08 21.16
C SER A 120 -14.02 -3.08 20.80
N THR A 121 -13.41 -1.91 20.80
CA THR A 121 -11.96 -1.77 20.63
C THR A 121 -11.24 -2.44 21.80
N PRO A 122 -10.32 -3.39 21.53
CA PRO A 122 -9.61 -4.12 22.56
C PRO A 122 -8.75 -3.19 23.41
N LYS A 123 -8.78 -3.41 24.73
CA LYS A 123 -7.91 -2.69 25.70
C LYS A 123 -6.56 -3.38 25.88
N TRP A 124 -6.46 -4.63 25.45
CA TRP A 124 -5.30 -5.49 25.66
C TRP A 124 -5.04 -6.34 24.42
N VAL A 125 -3.77 -6.62 24.19
CA VAL A 125 -3.27 -7.58 23.19
C VAL A 125 -2.59 -8.72 23.95
N PHE A 126 -2.86 -9.95 23.55
CA PHE A 126 -2.19 -11.13 24.11
C PHE A 126 -1.26 -11.71 23.04
N MET A 127 0.02 -11.80 23.33
CA MET A 127 1.03 -12.35 22.42
C MET A 127 2.07 -13.14 23.22
N LEU A 128 2.40 -14.34 22.76
CA LEU A 128 3.38 -15.23 23.39
C LEU A 128 3.15 -15.46 24.89
N GLY A 129 1.87 -15.54 25.31
CA GLY A 129 1.48 -15.75 26.70
C GLY A 129 1.56 -14.53 27.61
N ALA A 130 1.93 -13.37 27.08
CA ALA A 130 1.97 -12.11 27.82
C ALA A 130 0.84 -11.16 27.38
N LYS A 131 0.50 -10.23 28.27
CA LYS A 131 -0.55 -9.22 28.10
C LYS A 131 0.09 -7.86 27.89
N TYR A 132 -0.28 -7.18 26.82
CA TYR A 132 0.22 -5.86 26.43
C TYR A 132 -0.94 -4.87 26.32
N THR A 133 -0.67 -3.60 26.54
CA THR A 133 -1.54 -2.54 26.01
C THR A 133 -1.35 -2.44 24.48
N PRO A 134 -2.33 -1.90 23.74
CA PRO A 134 -2.15 -1.66 22.29
C PRO A 134 -0.91 -0.82 21.96
N LEU A 135 -0.54 0.12 22.85
CA LEU A 135 0.64 0.97 22.66
C LEU A 135 1.96 0.19 22.84
N GLU A 136 2.06 -0.64 23.87
CA GLU A 136 3.22 -1.52 24.08
C GLU A 136 3.37 -2.51 22.91
N PHE A 137 2.26 -3.06 22.43
CA PHE A 137 2.28 -3.94 21.26
C PHE A 137 2.76 -3.19 20.00
N ALA A 138 2.25 -1.98 19.73
CA ALA A 138 2.70 -1.19 18.59
C ALA A 138 4.21 -0.90 18.63
N HIS A 139 4.73 -0.54 19.80
CA HIS A 139 6.17 -0.27 19.97
C HIS A 139 7.04 -1.52 19.81
N SER A 140 6.51 -2.70 20.10
CA SER A 140 7.23 -3.97 19.85
C SER A 140 7.26 -4.36 18.37
N VAL A 141 6.30 -3.85 17.58
CA VAL A 141 6.15 -4.14 16.16
C VAL A 141 6.86 -3.11 15.29
N CYS A 142 6.79 -1.83 15.64
CA CYS A 142 7.34 -0.76 14.83
C CYS A 142 7.86 0.37 15.73
N ALA A 143 9.15 0.66 15.64
CA ALA A 143 9.70 1.82 16.33
C ALA A 143 9.13 3.12 15.70
N PRO A 144 8.83 4.18 16.49
CA PRO A 144 8.23 5.41 15.99
C PRO A 144 9.00 6.10 14.87
N ASP A 145 10.29 5.82 14.75
CA ASP A 145 11.19 6.42 13.77
C ASP A 145 11.83 5.41 12.81
N GLU A 146 11.28 4.20 12.71
CA GLU A 146 11.80 3.11 11.88
C GLU A 146 11.68 3.41 10.38
N TYR A 147 10.60 4.07 9.97
CA TYR A 147 10.31 4.36 8.57
C TYR A 147 10.70 5.78 8.17
N LEU A 148 11.20 5.91 6.95
CA LEU A 148 11.38 7.17 6.26
C LEU A 148 10.22 7.41 5.29
N SER A 149 9.74 8.65 5.29
CA SER A 149 8.71 9.12 4.35
C SER A 149 9.40 9.96 3.29
N LEU A 150 9.34 9.53 2.05
CA LEU A 150 10.05 10.07 0.89
C LEU A 150 9.06 10.63 -0.12
N THR A 151 9.46 11.69 -0.82
CA THR A 151 8.70 12.29 -1.93
C THR A 151 9.63 12.80 -3.02
N CYS A 152 9.07 13.11 -4.18
CA CYS A 152 9.79 13.79 -5.25
C CYS A 152 8.97 14.99 -5.75
N CYS A 153 9.36 16.19 -5.33
CA CYS A 153 8.79 17.46 -5.79
C CYS A 153 9.90 18.28 -6.44
N PRO A 154 10.00 18.33 -7.77
CA PRO A 154 11.10 19.02 -8.49
C PRO A 154 11.19 20.52 -8.19
N ASP A 155 10.06 21.17 -7.90
CA ASP A 155 9.96 22.59 -7.60
C ASP A 155 10.35 22.94 -6.15
N SER A 156 10.75 21.94 -5.37
CA SER A 156 11.14 22.10 -3.96
C SER A 156 12.59 21.66 -3.73
N PRO A 157 13.28 22.20 -2.72
CA PRO A 157 14.67 21.83 -2.44
C PRO A 157 14.81 20.34 -2.15
N TYR A 158 15.74 19.66 -2.84
CA TYR A 158 16.10 18.29 -2.56
C TYR A 158 16.87 18.13 -1.25
N TYR A 159 16.78 16.94 -0.67
CA TYR A 159 17.40 16.55 0.60
C TYR A 159 16.94 17.40 1.80
N LYS A 160 15.72 17.95 1.69
CA LYS A 160 15.03 18.65 2.75
C LYS A 160 13.67 18.02 3.01
N LYS A 161 13.21 18.10 4.26
CA LYS A 161 11.85 17.72 4.59
C LYS A 161 10.91 18.84 4.15
N ILE A 162 9.96 18.51 3.28
CA ILE A 162 8.94 19.41 2.76
C ILE A 162 7.55 18.87 3.10
N GLU A 163 6.58 19.74 3.17
CA GLU A 163 5.17 19.38 3.22
C GLU A 163 4.66 19.18 1.80
N VAL A 164 4.00 18.05 1.55
CA VAL A 164 3.39 17.76 0.24
C VAL A 164 1.99 18.36 0.24
N PRO A 165 1.65 19.26 -0.71
CA PRO A 165 0.38 19.98 -0.73
C PRO A 165 -0.73 19.12 -1.36
N VAL A 166 -1.15 18.06 -0.68
CA VAL A 166 -2.28 17.22 -1.06
C VAL A 166 -3.34 17.22 0.04
N PRO A 167 -4.63 17.11 -0.30
CA PRO A 167 -5.71 17.15 0.70
C PRO A 167 -5.58 16.10 1.81
N ASP A 168 -5.05 14.92 1.47
CA ASP A 168 -4.88 13.79 2.39
C ASP A 168 -3.75 14.06 3.42
N ASN A 169 -2.90 15.08 3.19
CA ASN A 169 -1.85 15.52 4.13
C ASN A 169 -2.35 16.60 5.12
N TRP A 170 -3.52 16.44 5.67
CA TRP A 170 -4.11 17.39 6.62
C TRP A 170 -3.40 17.44 7.99
N GLU A 171 -2.53 16.46 8.30
CA GLU A 171 -1.63 16.50 9.46
C GLU A 171 -0.37 17.32 9.20
N HIS A 172 -0.19 17.90 8.01
CA HIS A 172 1.00 18.67 7.63
C HIS A 172 2.31 17.87 7.77
N ASN A 173 2.24 16.56 7.47
CA ASN A 173 3.40 15.69 7.51
C ASN A 173 4.48 16.18 6.54
N ARG A 174 5.74 16.13 7.00
CA ARG A 174 6.89 16.57 6.20
C ARG A 174 7.71 15.37 5.77
N LEU A 175 7.85 15.19 4.44
CA LEU A 175 8.53 14.09 3.80
C LEU A 175 9.90 14.55 3.27
N LEU A 176 10.89 13.66 3.28
CA LEU A 176 12.19 13.92 2.68
C LEU A 176 12.07 13.98 1.16
N ASN A 177 12.32 15.15 0.58
CA ASN A 177 12.29 15.36 -0.87
C ASN A 177 13.62 14.91 -1.48
N ILE A 178 13.58 13.97 -2.42
CA ILE A 178 14.75 13.47 -3.15
C ILE A 178 14.48 13.44 -4.66
N PRO A 179 15.51 13.47 -5.52
CA PRO A 179 15.34 13.37 -6.96
C PRO A 179 14.66 12.05 -7.35
N LEU A 180 13.84 12.10 -8.41
CA LEU A 180 13.06 10.92 -8.86
C LEU A 180 13.95 9.72 -9.16
N ASP A 181 15.08 9.91 -9.83
CA ASP A 181 15.98 8.78 -10.16
C ASP A 181 16.64 8.20 -8.91
N THR A 182 16.91 9.03 -7.90
CA THR A 182 17.37 8.57 -6.59
C THR A 182 16.27 7.77 -5.89
N LEU A 183 15.02 8.25 -5.93
CA LEU A 183 13.87 7.56 -5.35
C LEU A 183 13.65 6.19 -6.00
N LYS A 184 13.74 6.12 -7.34
CA LYS A 184 13.68 4.86 -8.10
C LYS A 184 14.79 3.89 -7.67
N ALA A 185 16.03 4.37 -7.60
CA ALA A 185 17.17 3.55 -7.24
C ALA A 185 17.04 2.96 -5.82
N HIS A 186 16.58 3.76 -4.84
CA HIS A 186 16.33 3.25 -3.49
C HIS A 186 15.20 2.23 -3.46
N THR A 187 14.11 2.44 -4.22
CA THR A 187 13.00 1.50 -4.29
C THR A 187 13.42 0.15 -4.90
N ASP A 188 14.09 0.18 -6.06
CA ASP A 188 14.57 -1.04 -6.71
C ASP A 188 15.56 -1.79 -5.80
N ARG A 189 16.48 -1.08 -5.15
CA ARG A 189 17.46 -1.64 -4.23
C ARG A 189 16.78 -2.25 -3.01
N ALA A 190 15.83 -1.55 -2.38
CA ALA A 190 15.06 -2.09 -1.26
C ALA A 190 14.43 -3.44 -1.61
N LEU A 191 13.74 -3.53 -2.76
CA LEU A 191 13.10 -4.77 -3.21
C LEU A 191 14.10 -5.88 -3.51
N LEU A 192 15.24 -5.57 -4.16
CA LEU A 192 16.31 -6.55 -4.43
C LEU A 192 16.93 -7.10 -3.14
N HIS A 193 17.02 -6.28 -2.10
CA HIS A 193 17.47 -6.68 -0.77
C HIS A 193 16.34 -7.17 0.14
N ARG A 194 15.16 -7.44 -0.47
CA ARG A 194 14.01 -8.05 0.18
C ARG A 194 13.29 -7.15 1.20
N HIS A 195 13.36 -5.83 1.03
CA HIS A 195 12.57 -4.89 1.82
C HIS A 195 11.34 -4.41 1.03
N PRO A 196 10.12 -4.46 1.61
CA PRO A 196 8.93 -3.90 0.99
C PRO A 196 8.94 -2.37 1.02
N VAL A 197 8.17 -1.76 0.13
CA VAL A 197 8.02 -0.30 0.09
C VAL A 197 6.54 0.05 0.03
N CYS A 198 6.06 0.92 0.92
CA CYS A 198 4.71 1.45 0.82
C CYS A 198 4.68 2.55 -0.24
N TRP A 199 3.74 2.46 -1.17
CA TRP A 199 3.52 3.42 -2.24
C TRP A 199 2.20 4.13 -2.06
N GLU A 200 2.22 5.44 -2.28
CA GLU A 200 1.05 6.30 -2.17
C GLU A 200 0.93 7.21 -3.39
N SER A 201 -0.27 7.28 -3.96
CA SER A 201 -0.69 8.14 -5.05
C SER A 201 -1.88 9.00 -4.64
N ARG A 202 -2.38 9.81 -5.58
CA ARG A 202 -3.63 10.55 -5.35
C ARG A 202 -4.81 9.59 -5.30
N GLY A 203 -5.30 9.35 -4.09
CA GLY A 203 -6.52 8.58 -3.85
C GLY A 203 -6.32 7.08 -3.68
N HIS A 204 -5.10 6.55 -3.73
CA HIS A 204 -4.84 5.13 -3.43
C HIS A 204 -3.44 4.90 -2.87
N ALA A 205 -3.31 3.84 -2.08
CA ALA A 205 -2.04 3.37 -1.55
C ALA A 205 -1.97 1.85 -1.59
N MET A 206 -0.77 1.30 -1.84
CA MET A 206 -0.50 -0.14 -1.90
C MET A 206 0.90 -0.44 -1.35
N CYS A 207 1.13 -1.69 -0.96
CA CYS A 207 2.47 -2.15 -0.61
C CYS A 207 3.17 -2.77 -1.82
N ILE A 208 4.35 -2.28 -2.19
CA ILE A 208 5.19 -2.90 -3.21
C ILE A 208 5.87 -4.11 -2.59
N VAL A 209 5.58 -5.29 -3.13
CA VAL A 209 6.07 -6.57 -2.63
C VAL A 209 6.95 -7.30 -3.64
N GLY A 210 7.24 -6.68 -4.78
CA GLY A 210 8.11 -7.30 -5.76
C GLY A 210 8.23 -6.57 -7.08
N MET A 211 8.97 -7.19 -7.98
CA MET A 211 9.20 -6.74 -9.35
C MET A 211 9.02 -7.91 -10.30
N ALA A 212 8.54 -7.63 -11.51
CA ALA A 212 8.35 -8.58 -12.58
C ALA A 212 8.60 -7.93 -13.94
N HIS A 213 8.78 -8.77 -14.95
CA HIS A 213 8.74 -8.36 -16.35
C HIS A 213 7.85 -9.29 -17.17
N ASP A 214 7.37 -8.81 -18.32
CA ASP A 214 6.63 -9.64 -19.28
C ASP A 214 7.56 -10.16 -20.39
N SER A 215 6.98 -10.90 -21.33
CA SER A 215 7.71 -11.45 -22.49
C SER A 215 8.34 -10.38 -23.39
N LEU A 216 7.90 -9.13 -23.32
CA LEU A 216 8.45 -7.97 -24.02
C LEU A 216 9.48 -7.21 -23.21
N GLN A 217 9.88 -7.73 -22.03
CA GLN A 217 10.81 -7.10 -21.09
C GLN A 217 10.27 -5.77 -20.52
N GLN A 218 8.96 -5.53 -20.57
CA GLN A 218 8.35 -4.42 -19.86
C GLN A 218 8.38 -4.71 -18.36
N ARG A 219 8.85 -3.75 -17.57
CA ARG A 219 8.97 -3.86 -16.12
C ARG A 219 7.66 -3.51 -15.41
N TYR A 220 7.38 -4.26 -14.34
CA TYR A 220 6.23 -4.08 -13.46
C TYR A 220 6.69 -4.09 -12.01
N TYR A 221 6.01 -3.29 -11.17
CA TYR A 221 6.02 -3.51 -9.73
C TYR A 221 4.83 -4.38 -9.34
N ILE A 222 5.06 -5.33 -8.44
CA ILE A 222 4.01 -6.19 -7.88
C ILE A 222 3.51 -5.50 -6.62
N MET A 223 2.24 -5.07 -6.67
CA MET A 223 1.61 -4.28 -5.63
C MET A 223 0.60 -5.14 -4.87
N LYS A 224 0.74 -5.27 -3.56
CA LYS A 224 -0.28 -5.86 -2.69
C LYS A 224 -1.36 -4.81 -2.45
N ASN A 225 -2.55 -5.05 -3.01
CA ASN A 225 -3.71 -4.19 -2.87
C ASN A 225 -4.51 -4.53 -1.59
N SER A 226 -5.64 -3.88 -1.38
CA SER A 226 -6.53 -4.04 -0.23
C SER A 226 -7.99 -4.30 -0.62
N TRP A 227 -8.20 -5.08 -1.70
CA TRP A 227 -9.54 -5.39 -2.22
C TRP A 227 -9.90 -6.88 -2.12
N GLY A 228 -9.23 -7.62 -1.23
CA GLY A 228 -9.45 -9.04 -1.00
C GLY A 228 -8.78 -9.95 -2.03
N THR A 229 -8.84 -11.24 -1.73
CA THR A 229 -8.18 -12.29 -2.54
C THR A 229 -8.99 -12.74 -3.76
N ASP A 230 -10.27 -12.37 -3.84
CA ASP A 230 -11.16 -12.74 -4.96
C ASP A 230 -10.87 -11.92 -6.23
N GLN A 231 -9.96 -10.97 -6.15
CA GLN A 231 -9.47 -10.19 -7.27
C GLN A 231 -8.45 -10.99 -8.11
N PRO A 232 -8.24 -10.62 -9.39
CA PRO A 232 -7.19 -11.22 -10.22
C PRO A 232 -5.85 -11.30 -9.48
N HIS A 233 -5.09 -12.35 -9.72
CA HIS A 233 -3.80 -12.62 -9.09
C HIS A 233 -3.85 -12.66 -7.54
N GLY A 234 -5.00 -13.05 -6.96
CA GLY A 234 -5.17 -13.11 -5.51
C GLY A 234 -5.11 -11.74 -4.83
N GLY A 235 -5.48 -10.67 -5.54
CA GLY A 235 -5.45 -9.29 -5.05
C GLY A 235 -4.12 -8.57 -5.26
N LEU A 236 -3.18 -9.17 -5.98
CA LEU A 236 -1.96 -8.49 -6.42
C LEU A 236 -2.22 -7.73 -7.74
N VAL A 237 -1.61 -6.56 -7.87
CA VAL A 237 -1.64 -5.72 -9.07
C VAL A 237 -0.25 -5.65 -9.67
N TYR A 238 -0.13 -5.98 -10.96
CA TYR A 238 1.11 -5.80 -11.74
C TYR A 238 1.04 -4.43 -12.41
N MET A 239 1.62 -3.44 -11.76
CA MET A 239 1.60 -2.05 -12.23
C MET A 239 2.81 -1.76 -13.12
N PRO A 240 2.62 -1.28 -14.37
CA PRO A 240 3.74 -0.85 -15.19
C PRO A 240 4.61 0.17 -14.46
N ALA A 241 5.94 0.02 -14.58
CA ALA A 241 6.86 0.86 -13.81
C ALA A 241 6.71 2.36 -14.14
N ASP A 242 6.49 2.72 -15.39
CA ASP A 242 6.27 4.10 -15.83
C ASP A 242 4.97 4.70 -15.27
N GLU A 243 3.91 3.90 -15.15
CA GLU A 243 2.65 4.31 -14.55
C GLU A 243 2.80 4.55 -13.04
N MET A 244 3.43 3.61 -12.34
CA MET A 244 3.70 3.73 -10.90
C MET A 244 4.47 5.01 -10.58
N TRP A 245 5.51 5.34 -11.38
CA TRP A 245 6.34 6.52 -11.15
C TRP A 245 5.67 7.84 -11.56
N ARG A 246 4.76 7.81 -12.51
CA ARG A 246 3.99 9.00 -12.92
C ARG A 246 3.05 9.47 -11.81
N ASP A 247 2.47 8.53 -11.08
CA ASP A 247 1.38 8.81 -10.14
C ASP A 247 1.85 8.84 -8.67
N VAL A 248 3.14 8.61 -8.39
CA VAL A 248 3.68 8.59 -7.03
C VAL A 248 3.62 9.97 -6.36
N ILE A 249 3.13 9.99 -5.12
CA ILE A 249 3.17 11.16 -4.23
C ILE A 249 4.19 10.93 -3.12
N ALA A 250 4.15 9.74 -2.50
CA ALA A 250 5.02 9.38 -1.40
C ALA A 250 5.40 7.90 -1.44
N LEU A 251 6.56 7.59 -0.89
CA LEU A 251 7.03 6.25 -0.59
C LEU A 251 7.47 6.17 0.87
N TYR A 252 7.27 4.99 1.47
CA TYR A 252 7.70 4.73 2.84
C TYR A 252 8.49 3.43 2.88
N MET A 253 9.67 3.47 3.45
CA MET A 253 10.53 2.31 3.64
C MET A 253 11.30 2.42 4.95
N THR A 254 11.81 1.32 5.46
CA THR A 254 12.63 1.35 6.67
C THR A 254 13.93 2.15 6.45
N LYS A 255 14.49 2.72 7.52
CA LYS A 255 15.80 3.37 7.47
C LYS A 255 16.88 2.38 7.00
N GLU A 256 16.75 1.11 7.36
CA GLU A 256 17.63 0.03 6.92
C GLU A 256 17.59 -0.09 5.39
N ALA A 257 16.40 -0.23 4.79
CA ALA A 257 16.21 -0.32 3.35
C ALA A 257 16.74 0.91 2.60
N TYR A 258 16.58 2.11 3.18
CA TYR A 258 17.10 3.34 2.59
C TYR A 258 18.63 3.43 2.64
N SER A 259 19.26 2.86 3.67
CA SER A 259 20.71 2.93 3.90
C SER A 259 21.52 1.92 3.09
N LEU A 260 20.87 1.04 2.33
CA LEU A 260 21.55 0.06 1.48
C LEU A 260 22.39 0.77 0.40
N GLU A 261 23.62 0.28 0.17
CA GLU A 261 24.57 0.78 -0.84
C GLU A 261 24.42 0.07 -2.21
#